data_9483bf70a54141bdff3777b25c6480d4
#
_entry.id   9483bf70a54141bdff3777b25c6480d4
#
_cell.length_a   1.000
_cell.length_b   1.000
_cell.length_c   1.000
_cell.angle_alpha   90.00
_cell.angle_beta   90.00
_cell.angle_gamma   90.00
#
_symmetry.space_group_name_H-M   'P 1'
#
loop_
_entity.id
_entity.type
_entity.pdbx_description
1 polymer ?
#
loop_
_entity_poly.entity_id
_entity_poly.type
_entity_poly.pdbx_seq_one_letter_code
_entity_poly.pdbx_strand_id
1 'polypeptide(L)'
;MRRFSMRIALCLLAFQGLVPGVVQAAEKVPEYVLDATWPKLPLPNQWALGLINGIYVDAHNHLWMYHSPELVPNYALGLSKSPPTGKCCVAAPAIIEFDAKGNVLRAWGGPEQAKGYDWPSSGHGLYVDYKGNIWIGGSQTRTGADGSPPDGMFLKFSPDGKFLLQIGGRGPSKGSLDTTLLSGAAAVDVDPATNEVFIADGYGNHRVIVFDADTGAFKRQWGAYGKPPTDLKLPRWNGEGAPPQQFNLVHCIRIANDGKVYVCDRLNNRIQVFQKDGTFVAEYVYEPKTGGSGAVGNVSFWPDREQTFMVLNDPGNFNTVIIRRADGKELSRFGHFGTWAGEYHRNHQMEFDREGNIYTSEDFRVQKLKIVNGVKP
;
A
#
# COMPACT_ATOMS: atom_id res chain seq x y z
N MET A 1 -86.88 -39.96 -14.22
CA MET A 1 -85.65 -40.58 -13.75
C MET A 1 -84.48 -39.58 -13.97
N ARG A 2 -84.05 -38.90 -12.94
CA ARG A 2 -82.89 -37.96 -12.99
C ARG A 2 -81.73 -38.68 -12.31
N ARG A 3 -80.64 -38.86 -13.07
CA ARG A 3 -79.36 -39.42 -12.55
C ARG A 3 -78.55 -38.31 -11.94
N PHE A 4 -78.26 -38.41 -10.65
CA PHE A 4 -77.25 -37.55 -9.94
C PHE A 4 -75.85 -38.10 -10.20
N SER A 5 -74.95 -37.31 -10.73
CA SER A 5 -73.51 -37.61 -10.82
C SER A 5 -72.77 -36.89 -9.70
N MET A 6 -72.22 -37.69 -8.80
CA MET A 6 -71.38 -37.17 -7.71
C MET A 6 -69.97 -37.02 -8.20
N ARG A 7 -69.49 -35.78 -8.21
CA ARG A 7 -68.06 -35.43 -8.51
C ARG A 7 -67.28 -35.45 -7.18
N ILE A 8 -66.33 -36.40 -7.07
CA ILE A 8 -65.37 -36.44 -5.97
C ILE A 8 -64.25 -35.42 -6.30
N ALA A 9 -64.09 -34.37 -5.48
CA ALA A 9 -62.98 -33.45 -5.58
C ALA A 9 -61.82 -34.02 -4.78
N LEU A 10 -60.71 -34.31 -5.43
CA LEU A 10 -59.44 -34.77 -4.85
C LEU A 10 -58.66 -33.53 -4.43
N CYS A 11 -58.58 -33.22 -3.12
CA CYS A 11 -57.69 -32.22 -2.57
C CYS A 11 -56.27 -32.76 -2.52
N LEU A 12 -55.40 -32.27 -3.41
CA LEU A 12 -53.95 -32.47 -3.32
C LEU A 12 -53.39 -31.50 -2.29
N LEU A 13 -53.04 -31.99 -1.12
CA LEU A 13 -52.23 -31.27 -0.13
C LEU A 13 -50.77 -31.21 -0.64
N ALA A 14 -50.34 -30.05 -1.09
CA ALA A 14 -48.94 -29.80 -1.39
C ALA A 14 -48.15 -29.67 -0.08
N PHE A 15 -47.37 -30.68 0.26
CA PHE A 15 -46.34 -30.57 1.29
C PHE A 15 -45.23 -29.62 0.80
N GLN A 16 -45.24 -28.39 1.24
CA GLN A 16 -44.07 -27.51 1.10
C GLN A 16 -43.01 -28.00 2.09
N GLY A 17 -42.03 -28.75 1.59
CA GLY A 17 -40.86 -29.11 2.35
C GLY A 17 -40.09 -27.83 2.73
N LEU A 18 -40.04 -27.51 4.00
CA LEU A 18 -39.07 -26.52 4.56
C LEU A 18 -37.66 -27.05 4.24
N VAL A 19 -36.98 -26.45 3.28
CA VAL A 19 -35.54 -26.63 3.10
C VAL A 19 -34.90 -25.97 4.31
N PRO A 20 -34.15 -26.68 5.16
CA PRO A 20 -33.45 -26.04 6.26
C PRO A 20 -32.46 -25.05 5.64
N GLY A 21 -32.67 -23.76 5.87
CA GLY A 21 -31.71 -22.74 5.52
C GLY A 21 -30.38 -23.10 6.20
N VAL A 22 -29.35 -23.34 5.39
CA VAL A 22 -27.97 -23.43 5.90
C VAL A 22 -27.67 -22.07 6.52
N VAL A 23 -27.74 -22.00 7.85
CA VAL A 23 -27.21 -20.84 8.57
C VAL A 23 -25.70 -20.85 8.33
N GLN A 24 -25.26 -20.07 7.36
CA GLN A 24 -23.84 -19.85 7.13
C GLN A 24 -23.28 -19.20 8.40
N ALA A 25 -22.39 -19.90 9.08
CA ALA A 25 -21.71 -19.34 10.26
C ALA A 25 -21.12 -17.98 9.88
N ALA A 26 -21.31 -16.97 10.73
CA ALA A 26 -20.76 -15.66 10.48
C ALA A 26 -19.24 -15.77 10.27
N GLU A 27 -18.74 -15.19 9.19
CA GLU A 27 -17.33 -15.17 8.86
C GLU A 27 -16.56 -14.53 10.04
N LYS A 28 -15.61 -15.26 10.59
CA LYS A 28 -14.83 -14.77 11.72
C LYS A 28 -13.77 -13.80 11.23
N VAL A 29 -13.96 -12.51 11.52
CA VAL A 29 -13.06 -11.43 11.10
C VAL A 29 -11.91 -11.30 12.11
N PRO A 30 -10.66 -11.09 11.67
CA PRO A 30 -9.54 -10.83 12.57
C PRO A 30 -9.75 -9.59 13.46
N GLU A 31 -9.38 -9.71 14.74
CA GLU A 31 -9.40 -8.60 15.72
C GLU A 31 -7.99 -8.35 16.24
N TYR A 32 -7.68 -7.08 16.51
CA TYR A 32 -6.32 -6.64 16.77
C TYR A 32 -6.19 -5.84 18.05
N VAL A 33 -5.01 -5.98 18.69
CA VAL A 33 -4.55 -5.11 19.77
C VAL A 33 -3.12 -4.66 19.52
N LEU A 34 -2.74 -3.50 20.05
CA LEU A 34 -1.38 -2.99 19.96
C LEU A 34 -0.38 -3.91 20.66
N ASP A 35 0.73 -4.21 19.99
CA ASP A 35 1.93 -4.79 20.60
C ASP A 35 2.87 -3.67 21.07
N ALA A 36 2.71 -3.24 22.31
CA ALA A 36 3.54 -2.20 22.89
C ALA A 36 5.00 -2.61 23.10
N THR A 37 5.38 -3.88 22.83
CA THR A 37 6.76 -4.38 22.97
C THR A 37 7.56 -4.33 21.69
N TRP A 38 6.92 -3.93 20.57
CA TRP A 38 7.54 -3.82 19.26
C TRP A 38 7.53 -2.35 18.78
N PRO A 39 8.64 -1.84 18.20
CA PRO A 39 9.97 -2.40 18.10
C PRO A 39 10.70 -2.39 19.45
N LYS A 40 11.88 -3.02 19.54
CA LYS A 40 12.74 -2.90 20.73
C LYS A 40 13.33 -1.51 20.81
N LEU A 41 13.02 -0.81 21.90
CA LEU A 41 13.51 0.54 22.16
C LEU A 41 14.43 0.57 23.40
N PRO A 42 15.41 1.52 23.44
CA PRO A 42 15.76 2.48 22.38
C PRO A 42 16.41 1.80 21.17
N LEU A 43 16.33 2.44 20.01
CA LEU A 43 17.06 1.96 18.82
C LEU A 43 18.58 1.99 19.07
N PRO A 44 19.36 1.12 18.40
CA PRO A 44 20.83 1.09 18.53
C PRO A 44 21.45 2.46 18.24
N ASN A 45 22.66 2.69 18.75
CA ASN A 45 23.46 3.88 18.46
C ASN A 45 22.74 5.22 18.73
N GLN A 46 21.74 5.23 19.61
CA GLN A 46 20.88 6.41 19.86
C GLN A 46 20.20 6.95 18.58
N TRP A 47 19.82 6.08 17.66
CA TRP A 47 19.18 6.47 16.42
C TRP A 47 17.82 7.09 16.64
N ALA A 48 17.58 8.18 15.91
CA ALA A 48 16.29 8.85 15.77
C ALA A 48 15.78 8.68 14.33
N LEU A 49 14.48 8.46 14.20
CA LEU A 49 13.81 8.33 12.91
C LEU A 49 13.36 9.69 12.40
N GLY A 50 13.49 9.93 11.10
CA GLY A 50 12.79 10.96 10.38
C GLY A 50 11.46 10.46 9.83
N LEU A 51 10.88 11.21 8.89
CA LEU A 51 9.59 10.87 8.26
C LEU A 51 9.64 9.49 7.59
N ILE A 52 8.73 8.59 7.99
CA ILE A 52 8.65 7.24 7.43
C ILE A 52 7.93 7.27 6.08
N ASN A 53 8.64 6.82 5.06
CA ASN A 53 8.21 6.86 3.66
C ASN A 53 7.54 5.57 3.21
N GLY A 54 7.96 4.44 3.80
CA GLY A 54 7.43 3.14 3.44
C GLY A 54 7.86 2.03 4.38
N ILE A 55 7.04 0.99 4.43
CA ILE A 55 7.32 -0.27 5.13
C ILE A 55 6.96 -1.45 4.23
N TYR A 56 7.61 -2.59 4.47
CA TYR A 56 7.24 -3.86 3.88
C TYR A 56 7.63 -5.01 4.79
N VAL A 57 6.78 -6.03 4.89
CA VAL A 57 7.11 -7.27 5.62
C VAL A 57 7.49 -8.34 4.60
N ASP A 58 8.72 -8.85 4.71
CA ASP A 58 9.25 -9.83 3.77
C ASP A 58 8.84 -11.28 4.10
N ALA A 59 9.31 -12.21 3.28
CA ALA A 59 9.02 -13.63 3.42
C ALA A 59 9.57 -14.28 4.71
N HIS A 60 10.43 -13.59 5.45
CA HIS A 60 11.01 -14.03 6.72
C HIS A 60 10.32 -13.40 7.93
N ASN A 61 9.22 -12.66 7.74
CA ASN A 61 8.56 -11.80 8.73
C ASN A 61 9.48 -10.69 9.25
N HIS A 62 10.45 -10.25 8.44
CA HIS A 62 11.24 -9.07 8.75
C HIS A 62 10.54 -7.83 8.24
N LEU A 63 10.45 -6.81 9.08
CA LEU A 63 9.96 -5.50 8.67
C LEU A 63 11.12 -4.68 8.10
N TRP A 64 10.99 -4.30 6.86
CA TRP A 64 11.83 -3.30 6.22
C TRP A 64 11.15 -1.93 6.30
N MET A 65 11.92 -0.91 6.66
CA MET A 65 11.45 0.47 6.79
C MET A 65 12.36 1.40 5.99
N TYR A 66 11.75 2.29 5.24
CA TYR A 66 12.40 3.42 4.59
C TYR A 66 11.92 4.71 5.23
N HIS A 67 12.85 5.54 5.68
CA HIS A 67 12.55 6.87 6.20
C HIS A 67 13.50 7.93 5.63
N SER A 68 13.13 9.20 5.74
CA SER A 68 13.96 10.35 5.37
C SER A 68 14.58 10.94 6.64
N PRO A 69 15.86 10.64 6.93
CA PRO A 69 16.52 11.12 8.16
C PRO A 69 16.57 12.64 8.29
N GLU A 70 16.55 13.35 7.16
CA GLU A 70 16.57 14.81 7.07
C GLU A 70 15.20 15.46 7.35
N LEU A 71 14.12 14.71 7.21
CA LEU A 71 12.75 15.20 7.43
C LEU A 71 12.32 14.92 8.87
N VAL A 72 12.76 15.76 9.77
CA VAL A 72 12.37 15.76 11.19
C VAL A 72 11.56 17.01 11.53
N PRO A 73 10.74 16.98 12.60
CA PRO A 73 10.05 18.21 13.04
C PRO A 73 11.02 19.35 13.34
N ASN A 74 10.59 20.58 13.14
CA ASN A 74 11.44 21.79 13.32
C ASN A 74 12.16 21.85 14.67
N TYR A 75 11.54 21.36 15.74
CA TYR A 75 12.15 21.30 17.07
C TYR A 75 13.26 20.25 17.17
N ALA A 76 13.39 19.35 16.21
CA ALA A 76 14.37 18.27 16.16
C ALA A 76 15.44 18.47 15.07
N LEU A 77 15.48 19.61 14.39
CA LEU A 77 16.40 19.88 13.27
C LEU A 77 17.89 19.67 13.60
N GLY A 78 18.28 19.80 14.87
CA GLY A 78 19.64 19.49 15.30
C GLY A 78 20.07 18.05 15.08
N LEU A 79 19.12 17.11 14.94
CA LEU A 79 19.41 15.68 14.69
C LEU A 79 19.75 15.40 13.23
N SER A 80 19.18 16.17 12.29
CA SER A 80 19.35 15.97 10.84
C SER A 80 20.59 16.64 10.26
N LYS A 81 21.36 17.36 11.08
CA LYS A 81 22.62 17.97 10.64
C LYS A 81 23.74 16.94 10.57
N SER A 82 24.69 17.15 9.65
CA SER A 82 25.91 16.34 9.54
C SER A 82 27.15 17.24 9.74
N PRO A 83 27.87 17.17 10.87
CA PRO A 83 27.56 16.36 12.06
C PRO A 83 26.33 16.90 12.83
N PRO A 84 25.65 16.05 13.64
CA PRO A 84 24.53 16.49 14.46
C PRO A 84 24.91 17.59 15.44
N THR A 85 24.07 18.62 15.60
CA THR A 85 24.23 19.66 16.61
C THR A 85 23.45 19.36 17.90
N GLY A 86 22.48 18.44 17.84
CA GLY A 86 21.83 17.86 19.02
C GLY A 86 22.74 16.84 19.70
N LYS A 87 22.68 16.77 21.04
CA LYS A 87 23.55 15.87 21.84
C LYS A 87 22.87 14.56 22.25
N CYS A 88 21.56 14.41 22.03
CA CYS A 88 20.82 13.22 22.49
C CYS A 88 21.01 12.03 21.55
N CYS A 89 21.08 12.27 20.27
CA CYS A 89 20.80 11.25 19.27
C CYS A 89 21.38 11.65 17.91
N VAL A 90 21.41 10.66 17.02
CA VAL A 90 21.84 10.83 15.62
C VAL A 90 20.76 10.29 14.68
N ALA A 91 20.68 10.83 13.48
CA ALA A 91 19.78 10.31 12.46
C ALA A 91 20.14 8.85 12.12
N ALA A 92 19.15 7.98 12.05
CA ALA A 92 19.33 6.61 11.60
C ALA A 92 19.63 6.55 10.08
N PRO A 93 20.33 5.50 9.58
CA PRO A 93 20.39 5.24 8.15
C PRO A 93 18.98 5.09 7.53
N ALA A 94 18.82 5.49 6.26
CA ALA A 94 17.50 5.62 5.62
C ALA A 94 16.71 4.31 5.51
N ILE A 95 17.38 3.17 5.39
CA ILE A 95 16.77 1.84 5.31
C ILE A 95 17.14 1.05 6.55
N ILE A 96 16.14 0.49 7.22
CA ILE A 96 16.32 -0.33 8.43
C ILE A 96 15.53 -1.62 8.29
N GLU A 97 16.15 -2.74 8.62
CA GLU A 97 15.51 -4.05 8.74
C GLU A 97 15.38 -4.45 10.21
N PHE A 98 14.16 -4.86 10.58
CA PHE A 98 13.84 -5.39 11.90
C PHE A 98 13.44 -6.86 11.79
N ASP A 99 13.83 -7.68 12.77
CA ASP A 99 13.25 -9.01 12.93
C ASP A 99 11.81 -8.95 13.46
N ALA A 100 11.11 -10.09 13.47
CA ALA A 100 9.74 -10.19 13.97
C ALA A 100 9.60 -9.80 15.46
N LYS A 101 10.73 -9.83 16.23
CA LYS A 101 10.78 -9.45 17.64
C LYS A 101 11.08 -7.96 17.85
N GLY A 102 11.37 -7.21 16.77
CA GLY A 102 11.66 -5.79 16.80
C GLY A 102 13.13 -5.43 17.03
N ASN A 103 14.06 -6.38 16.91
CA ASN A 103 15.48 -6.07 16.93
C ASN A 103 15.93 -5.58 15.56
N VAL A 104 16.80 -4.58 15.51
CA VAL A 104 17.43 -4.13 14.27
C VAL A 104 18.44 -5.19 13.81
N LEU A 105 18.29 -5.66 12.58
CA LEU A 105 19.20 -6.62 11.93
C LEU A 105 20.28 -5.92 11.11
N ARG A 106 19.89 -4.90 10.34
CA ARG A 106 20.79 -4.09 9.52
C ARG A 106 20.19 -2.70 9.25
N ALA A 107 21.08 -1.76 8.89
CA ALA A 107 20.67 -0.43 8.46
C ALA A 107 21.71 0.15 7.51
N TRP A 108 21.25 0.83 6.46
CA TRP A 108 22.11 1.42 5.42
C TRP A 108 21.34 2.51 4.62
N GLY A 109 22.05 3.17 3.71
CA GLY A 109 21.47 4.10 2.75
C GLY A 109 21.30 5.52 3.28
N GLY A 110 20.97 6.37 2.35
CA GLY A 110 20.85 7.82 2.51
C GLY A 110 21.58 8.57 1.40
N PRO A 111 21.32 9.86 1.20
CA PRO A 111 21.87 10.63 0.10
C PRO A 111 23.41 10.69 0.14
N GLU A 112 24.02 10.69 1.31
CA GLU A 112 25.49 10.74 1.47
C GLU A 112 26.20 9.46 1.00
N GLN A 113 25.47 8.33 0.94
CA GLN A 113 26.00 7.03 0.49
C GLN A 113 25.78 6.79 -1.00
N ALA A 114 24.97 7.62 -1.69
CA ALA A 114 24.67 7.47 -3.10
C ALA A 114 25.89 7.77 -3.97
N LYS A 115 26.36 6.77 -4.74
CA LYS A 115 27.48 6.93 -5.68
C LYS A 115 27.09 6.32 -7.02
N GLY A 116 26.97 7.16 -8.05
CA GLY A 116 26.63 6.71 -9.39
C GLY A 116 25.15 6.44 -9.64
N TYR A 117 24.28 6.85 -8.72
CA TYR A 117 22.83 6.83 -8.85
C TYR A 117 22.22 8.02 -8.06
N ASP A 118 20.96 8.33 -8.34
CA ASP A 118 20.24 9.42 -7.67
C ASP A 118 19.52 8.90 -6.42
N TRP A 119 19.75 9.51 -5.25
CA TRP A 119 18.90 9.23 -4.07
C TRP A 119 17.66 10.12 -4.12
N PRO A 120 16.44 9.61 -3.83
CA PRO A 120 15.21 10.42 -3.86
C PRO A 120 15.28 11.64 -2.94
N SER A 121 14.80 12.79 -3.43
CA SER A 121 14.74 14.05 -2.66
C SER A 121 13.61 14.03 -1.63
N SER A 122 12.50 13.32 -1.95
CA SER A 122 11.37 13.08 -1.05
C SER A 122 11.01 11.60 -1.13
N GLY A 123 11.55 10.79 -0.24
CA GLY A 123 11.37 9.35 -0.24
C GLY A 123 9.90 8.93 -0.21
N HIS A 124 9.55 7.86 -0.94
CA HIS A 124 8.22 7.28 -0.92
C HIS A 124 8.22 5.82 -1.36
N GLY A 125 7.46 4.99 -0.64
CA GLY A 125 7.31 3.57 -0.91
C GLY A 125 8.56 2.76 -0.62
N LEU A 126 8.37 1.56 -0.12
CA LEU A 126 9.37 0.51 0.00
C LEU A 126 8.71 -0.82 -0.34
N TYR A 127 9.43 -1.68 -1.04
CA TYR A 127 9.01 -3.02 -1.38
C TYR A 127 10.21 -3.97 -1.37
N VAL A 128 10.01 -5.21 -0.98
CA VAL A 128 11.01 -6.28 -1.05
C VAL A 128 10.52 -7.32 -2.06
N ASP A 129 11.26 -7.51 -3.14
CA ASP A 129 10.88 -8.46 -4.18
C ASP A 129 11.14 -9.92 -3.77
N TYR A 130 10.64 -10.86 -4.56
CA TYR A 130 10.77 -12.29 -4.29
C TYR A 130 12.23 -12.81 -4.35
N LYS A 131 13.18 -12.00 -4.85
CA LYS A 131 14.62 -12.25 -4.81
C LYS A 131 15.29 -11.65 -3.58
N GLY A 132 14.51 -10.94 -2.72
CA GLY A 132 14.98 -10.22 -1.55
C GLY A 132 15.55 -8.83 -1.85
N ASN A 133 15.42 -8.31 -3.08
CA ASN A 133 15.92 -6.98 -3.39
C ASN A 133 14.96 -5.90 -2.87
N ILE A 134 15.55 -4.78 -2.46
CA ILE A 134 14.85 -3.64 -1.87
C ILE A 134 14.59 -2.61 -2.97
N TRP A 135 13.33 -2.21 -3.12
CA TRP A 135 12.91 -1.17 -4.04
C TRP A 135 12.44 0.06 -3.27
N ILE A 136 12.94 1.25 -3.63
CA ILE A 136 12.52 2.53 -3.06
C ILE A 136 12.29 3.56 -4.16
N GLY A 137 11.35 4.47 -3.92
CA GLY A 137 11.03 5.56 -4.84
C GLY A 137 11.03 6.92 -4.17
N GLY A 138 10.57 7.92 -4.92
CA GLY A 138 10.41 9.28 -4.44
C GLY A 138 9.14 9.93 -5.00
N SER A 139 8.54 10.81 -4.22
CA SER A 139 7.25 11.44 -4.51
C SER A 139 7.34 12.91 -4.94
N GLN A 140 8.52 13.49 -5.00
CA GLN A 140 8.68 14.89 -5.39
C GLN A 140 8.38 15.09 -6.88
N THR A 141 7.35 15.88 -7.20
CA THR A 141 6.89 16.11 -8.58
C THR A 141 7.32 17.46 -9.16
N ARG A 142 7.91 18.34 -8.33
CA ARG A 142 8.36 19.68 -8.68
C ARG A 142 9.74 19.94 -8.10
N THR A 143 10.43 20.93 -8.62
CA THR A 143 11.67 21.40 -8.00
C THR A 143 11.40 21.85 -6.55
N GLY A 144 12.16 21.29 -5.63
CA GLY A 144 12.08 21.63 -4.20
C GLY A 144 12.50 23.07 -3.92
N ALA A 145 12.16 23.56 -2.73
CA ALA A 145 12.56 24.91 -2.30
C ALA A 145 14.09 25.05 -2.16
N ASP A 146 14.80 23.96 -1.97
CA ASP A 146 16.26 23.83 -1.93
C ASP A 146 16.90 23.66 -3.31
N GLY A 147 16.10 23.70 -4.38
CA GLY A 147 16.54 23.50 -5.76
C GLY A 147 16.65 22.02 -6.18
N SER A 148 16.31 21.08 -5.31
CA SER A 148 16.31 19.65 -5.68
C SER A 148 15.33 19.36 -6.83
N PRO A 149 15.74 18.60 -7.86
CA PRO A 149 14.88 18.28 -8.99
C PRO A 149 13.78 17.27 -8.60
N PRO A 150 12.71 17.14 -9.43
CA PRO A 150 11.70 16.11 -9.25
C PRO A 150 12.27 14.68 -9.18
N ASP A 151 11.61 13.81 -8.40
CA ASP A 151 11.94 12.39 -8.29
C ASP A 151 11.18 11.61 -9.38
N GLY A 152 11.83 11.37 -10.49
CA GLY A 152 11.27 10.63 -11.62
C GLY A 152 11.76 9.19 -11.70
N MET A 153 12.06 8.51 -10.56
CA MET A 153 12.72 7.21 -10.55
C MET A 153 12.25 6.27 -9.45
N PHE A 154 12.54 5.00 -9.66
CA PHE A 154 12.60 3.95 -8.65
C PHE A 154 13.99 3.30 -8.65
N LEU A 155 14.48 2.95 -7.47
CA LEU A 155 15.81 2.35 -7.25
C LEU A 155 15.66 0.93 -6.71
N LYS A 156 16.54 0.03 -7.16
CA LYS A 156 16.66 -1.35 -6.70
C LYS A 156 18.01 -1.57 -6.05
N PHE A 157 18.00 -2.20 -4.88
CA PHE A 157 19.20 -2.56 -4.12
C PHE A 157 19.15 -4.04 -3.71
N SER A 158 20.34 -4.64 -3.49
CA SER A 158 20.43 -5.89 -2.74
C SER A 158 20.10 -5.66 -1.25
N PRO A 159 19.84 -6.72 -0.46
CA PRO A 159 19.53 -6.57 0.98
C PRO A 159 20.62 -5.87 1.80
N ASP A 160 21.88 -5.93 1.36
CA ASP A 160 23.04 -5.29 1.98
C ASP A 160 23.33 -3.88 1.45
N GLY A 161 22.41 -3.32 0.64
CA GLY A 161 22.46 -1.93 0.17
C GLY A 161 23.31 -1.70 -1.07
N LYS A 162 23.72 -2.77 -1.81
CA LYS A 162 24.40 -2.59 -3.07
C LYS A 162 23.40 -2.15 -4.15
N PHE A 163 23.67 -1.02 -4.81
CA PHE A 163 22.86 -0.54 -5.93
C PHE A 163 22.85 -1.54 -7.09
N LEU A 164 21.68 -1.83 -7.65
CA LEU A 164 21.46 -2.79 -8.74
C LEU A 164 20.86 -2.17 -10.00
N LEU A 165 19.84 -1.29 -9.84
CA LEU A 165 19.10 -0.73 -10.96
C LEU A 165 18.45 0.60 -10.59
N GLN A 166 18.40 1.52 -11.56
CA GLN A 166 17.54 2.71 -11.53
C GLN A 166 16.60 2.68 -12.74
N ILE A 167 15.29 2.78 -12.49
CA ILE A 167 14.27 2.99 -13.50
C ILE A 167 13.90 4.46 -13.47
N GLY A 168 13.98 5.15 -14.62
CA GLY A 168 13.78 6.59 -14.67
C GLY A 168 15.01 7.38 -14.22
N GLY A 169 14.80 8.61 -13.73
CA GLY A 169 15.87 9.51 -13.32
C GLY A 169 15.33 10.79 -12.71
N ARG A 170 16.23 11.69 -12.35
CA ARG A 170 15.85 13.03 -11.86
C ARG A 170 15.36 13.91 -13.00
N GLY A 171 14.37 14.73 -12.72
CA GLY A 171 13.86 15.74 -13.63
C GLY A 171 12.36 15.63 -13.90
N PRO A 172 11.80 16.61 -14.62
CA PRO A 172 10.36 16.64 -14.91
C PRO A 172 9.99 15.62 -15.98
N SER A 173 9.00 14.78 -15.69
CA SER A 173 8.35 13.93 -16.70
C SER A 173 7.59 14.77 -17.73
N LYS A 174 7.45 14.25 -18.95
CA LYS A 174 6.64 14.85 -20.03
C LYS A 174 5.15 14.49 -19.90
N GLY A 175 4.72 13.95 -18.77
CA GLY A 175 3.35 13.52 -18.49
C GLY A 175 3.17 12.00 -18.50
N SER A 176 1.92 11.57 -18.38
CA SER A 176 1.55 10.17 -18.18
C SER A 176 1.83 9.25 -19.40
N LEU A 177 2.27 9.78 -20.51
CA LEU A 177 2.72 8.99 -21.67
C LEU A 177 4.25 8.87 -21.77
N ASP A 178 5.01 9.55 -20.90
CA ASP A 178 6.48 9.45 -20.87
C ASP A 178 6.92 8.06 -20.40
N THR A 179 7.61 7.30 -21.22
CA THR A 179 8.11 5.96 -20.90
C THR A 179 9.54 5.94 -20.34
N THR A 180 10.13 7.12 -20.17
CA THR A 180 11.52 7.28 -19.70
C THR A 180 11.63 7.82 -18.28
N LEU A 181 10.74 8.73 -17.87
CA LEU A 181 10.70 9.30 -16.54
C LEU A 181 9.36 9.02 -15.86
N LEU A 182 9.43 8.79 -14.55
CA LEU A 182 8.28 8.76 -13.64
C LEU A 182 7.98 10.18 -13.15
N SER A 183 6.89 10.35 -12.42
CA SER A 183 6.57 11.63 -11.79
C SER A 183 5.98 11.42 -10.39
N GLY A 184 6.88 11.26 -9.42
CA GLY A 184 6.48 10.96 -8.05
C GLY A 184 5.78 9.61 -7.94
N ALA A 185 6.49 8.55 -8.26
CA ALA A 185 5.97 7.19 -8.17
C ALA A 185 5.82 6.75 -6.71
N ALA A 186 4.63 6.21 -6.37
CA ALA A 186 4.25 5.98 -4.99
C ALA A 186 4.59 4.59 -4.46
N ALA A 187 4.48 3.55 -5.29
CA ALA A 187 4.66 2.16 -4.88
C ALA A 187 5.07 1.27 -6.06
N VAL A 188 5.63 0.11 -5.74
CA VAL A 188 5.90 -0.95 -6.70
C VAL A 188 5.45 -2.31 -6.16
N ASP A 189 5.24 -3.25 -7.08
CA ASP A 189 5.20 -4.68 -6.82
C ASP A 189 5.89 -5.43 -7.97
N VAL A 190 6.52 -6.56 -7.67
CA VAL A 190 7.25 -7.37 -8.67
C VAL A 190 6.60 -8.73 -8.82
N ASP A 191 6.13 -9.04 -10.02
CA ASP A 191 5.55 -10.34 -10.34
C ASP A 191 6.64 -11.42 -10.40
N PRO A 192 6.62 -12.42 -9.51
CA PRO A 192 7.62 -13.48 -9.52
C PRO A 192 7.51 -14.40 -10.73
N ALA A 193 6.35 -14.47 -11.40
CA ALA A 193 6.13 -15.34 -12.55
C ALA A 193 6.72 -14.77 -13.84
N THR A 194 6.70 -13.45 -14.02
CA THR A 194 7.15 -12.78 -15.25
C THR A 194 8.42 -11.95 -15.05
N ASN A 195 8.83 -11.74 -13.79
CA ASN A 195 9.92 -10.84 -13.40
C ASN A 195 9.70 -9.39 -13.91
N GLU A 196 8.45 -8.94 -13.87
CA GLU A 196 8.06 -7.59 -14.24
C GLU A 196 7.78 -6.76 -12.99
N VAL A 197 8.25 -5.52 -12.99
CA VAL A 197 7.96 -4.55 -11.94
C VAL A 197 6.82 -3.63 -12.38
N PHE A 198 5.76 -3.60 -11.58
CA PHE A 198 4.58 -2.77 -11.76
C PHE A 198 4.70 -1.55 -10.85
N ILE A 199 4.62 -0.36 -11.39
CA ILE A 199 4.83 0.89 -10.66
C ILE A 199 3.55 1.72 -10.64
N ALA A 200 3.12 2.13 -9.45
CA ALA A 200 2.07 3.12 -9.21
C ALA A 200 2.67 4.52 -9.39
N ASP A 201 2.58 5.08 -10.58
CA ASP A 201 3.14 6.39 -10.92
C ASP A 201 2.03 7.45 -10.89
N GLY A 202 1.77 8.01 -9.68
CA GLY A 202 0.52 8.69 -9.42
C GLY A 202 0.57 10.08 -8.79
N TYR A 203 1.67 10.57 -8.20
CA TYR A 203 1.71 11.92 -7.64
C TYR A 203 1.73 13.02 -8.70
N GLY A 204 2.39 12.78 -9.84
CA GLY A 204 2.43 13.71 -10.95
C GLY A 204 1.88 13.14 -12.25
N ASN A 205 1.90 11.81 -12.42
CA ASN A 205 1.27 11.08 -13.52
C ASN A 205 -0.01 10.37 -13.06
N HIS A 206 -0.73 9.73 -13.99
CA HIS A 206 -2.04 9.10 -13.75
C HIS A 206 -2.07 7.67 -14.29
N ARG A 207 -1.09 6.82 -13.90
CA ARG A 207 -0.89 5.52 -14.56
C ARG A 207 -0.33 4.43 -13.65
N VAL A 208 -0.54 3.20 -14.08
CA VAL A 208 0.35 2.07 -13.82
C VAL A 208 1.32 1.96 -14.99
N ILE A 209 2.61 1.76 -14.73
CA ILE A 209 3.63 1.53 -15.74
C ILE A 209 4.46 0.31 -15.37
N VAL A 210 4.83 -0.50 -16.35
CA VAL A 210 5.47 -1.81 -16.14
C VAL A 210 6.79 -1.85 -16.89
N PHE A 211 7.81 -2.33 -16.18
CA PHE A 211 9.15 -2.54 -16.72
C PHE A 211 9.64 -3.97 -16.44
N ASP A 212 10.69 -4.36 -17.10
CA ASP A 212 11.46 -5.55 -16.73
C ASP A 212 12.24 -5.27 -15.44
N ALA A 213 12.12 -6.15 -14.44
CA ALA A 213 12.68 -5.92 -13.11
C ALA A 213 14.20 -6.06 -13.01
N ASP A 214 14.86 -6.63 -14.02
CA ASP A 214 16.32 -6.78 -14.04
C ASP A 214 17.00 -5.79 -14.98
N THR A 215 16.36 -5.41 -16.09
CA THR A 215 16.94 -4.53 -17.12
C THR A 215 16.40 -3.10 -17.10
N GLY A 216 15.24 -2.86 -16.48
CA GLY A 216 14.54 -1.57 -16.55
C GLY A 216 13.93 -1.27 -17.92
N ALA A 217 13.79 -2.25 -18.81
CA ALA A 217 13.17 -2.06 -20.11
C ALA A 217 11.66 -1.86 -19.99
N PHE A 218 11.12 -0.80 -20.60
CA PHE A 218 9.69 -0.55 -20.65
C PHE A 218 8.92 -1.70 -21.32
N LYS A 219 7.77 -2.08 -20.73
CA LYS A 219 6.89 -3.14 -21.26
C LYS A 219 5.54 -2.58 -21.72
N ARG A 220 4.80 -1.93 -20.84
CA ARG A 220 3.44 -1.40 -21.05
C ARG A 220 3.02 -0.42 -19.97
N GLN A 221 1.90 0.27 -20.21
CA GLN A 221 1.28 1.14 -19.21
C GLN A 221 -0.21 1.26 -19.47
N TRP A 222 -0.97 1.66 -18.44
CA TRP A 222 -2.40 1.96 -18.56
C TRP A 222 -2.87 2.96 -17.50
N GLY A 223 -3.98 3.62 -17.77
CA GLY A 223 -4.72 4.49 -16.87
C GLY A 223 -5.94 3.79 -16.27
N ALA A 224 -6.86 4.55 -15.70
CA ALA A 224 -8.09 4.02 -15.13
C ALA A 224 -8.91 3.22 -16.17
N TYR A 225 -9.53 2.13 -15.72
CA TYR A 225 -10.32 1.19 -16.54
C TYR A 225 -9.54 0.54 -17.69
N GLY A 226 -8.20 0.46 -17.59
CA GLY A 226 -7.35 -0.10 -18.64
C GLY A 226 -7.20 0.78 -19.89
N LYS A 227 -7.69 2.02 -19.84
CA LYS A 227 -7.58 2.99 -20.92
C LYS A 227 -6.16 3.58 -20.99
N PRO A 228 -5.76 4.18 -22.12
CA PRO A 228 -4.56 5.00 -22.16
C PRO A 228 -4.59 6.07 -21.06
N PRO A 229 -3.48 6.32 -20.35
CA PRO A 229 -3.44 7.35 -19.32
C PRO A 229 -3.59 8.74 -19.95
N THR A 230 -4.19 9.67 -19.21
CA THR A 230 -4.40 11.06 -19.62
C THR A 230 -3.98 12.01 -18.49
N ASP A 231 -3.69 13.26 -18.83
CA ASP A 231 -3.30 14.32 -17.90
C ASP A 231 -4.36 15.44 -17.84
N LEU A 232 -5.63 15.07 -17.94
CA LEU A 232 -6.75 16.01 -17.80
C LEU A 232 -6.77 16.58 -16.37
N LYS A 233 -6.96 17.87 -16.26
CA LYS A 233 -7.20 18.54 -14.97
C LYS A 233 -8.65 18.31 -14.54
N LEU A 234 -8.89 17.25 -13.82
CA LEU A 234 -10.21 16.91 -13.29
C LEU A 234 -10.34 17.38 -11.84
N PRO A 235 -11.54 17.85 -11.43
CA PRO A 235 -11.79 18.08 -10.00
C PRO A 235 -11.75 16.73 -9.26
N ARG A 236 -11.49 16.81 -7.96
CA ARG A 236 -11.60 15.63 -7.11
C ARG A 236 -13.04 15.13 -7.11
N TRP A 237 -13.21 13.83 -7.29
CA TRP A 237 -14.54 13.21 -7.19
C TRP A 237 -15.02 13.22 -5.72
N ASN A 238 -16.27 13.62 -5.53
CA ASN A 238 -16.93 13.75 -4.22
C ASN A 238 -17.93 12.61 -3.94
N GLY A 239 -17.89 11.54 -4.74
CA GLY A 239 -18.80 10.39 -4.62
C GLY A 239 -20.15 10.60 -5.34
N GLU A 240 -20.36 11.70 -6.03
CA GLU A 240 -21.58 11.97 -6.78
C GLU A 240 -21.36 11.76 -8.28
N GLY A 241 -22.39 11.25 -8.95
CA GLY A 241 -22.32 10.92 -10.37
C GLY A 241 -21.40 9.74 -10.68
N ALA A 242 -21.05 9.60 -11.97
CA ALA A 242 -20.17 8.53 -12.42
C ALA A 242 -18.74 8.74 -11.95
N PRO A 243 -18.03 7.68 -11.52
CA PRO A 243 -16.62 7.77 -11.16
C PRO A 243 -15.75 8.26 -12.32
N PRO A 244 -14.69 9.06 -12.04
CA PRO A 244 -13.81 9.61 -13.08
C PRO A 244 -13.15 8.51 -13.93
N GLN A 245 -12.99 8.78 -15.22
CA GLN A 245 -12.38 7.87 -16.18
C GLN A 245 -10.84 7.99 -16.22
N GLN A 246 -10.26 8.75 -15.32
CA GLN A 246 -8.83 8.93 -15.11
C GLN A 246 -8.51 8.65 -13.64
N PHE A 247 -7.32 8.14 -13.37
CA PHE A 247 -6.79 8.07 -12.01
C PHE A 247 -6.51 9.47 -11.44
N ASN A 248 -6.69 9.58 -10.12
CA ASN A 248 -6.35 10.80 -9.39
C ASN A 248 -5.46 10.46 -8.18
N LEU A 249 -4.24 10.13 -8.41
CA LEU A 249 -3.22 9.64 -7.50
C LEU A 249 -3.22 8.12 -7.34
N VAL A 250 -2.53 7.45 -8.26
CA VAL A 250 -2.21 6.01 -8.13
C VAL A 250 -1.18 5.84 -7.01
N HIS A 251 -1.63 5.37 -5.83
CA HIS A 251 -0.83 5.42 -4.60
C HIS A 251 -0.34 4.06 -4.13
N CYS A 252 -1.05 2.99 -4.43
CA CYS A 252 -0.58 1.63 -4.16
C CYS A 252 -0.77 0.74 -5.39
N ILE A 253 0.02 -0.33 -5.43
CA ILE A 253 -0.13 -1.44 -6.36
C ILE A 253 0.25 -2.73 -5.64
N ARG A 254 -0.56 -3.79 -5.82
CA ARG A 254 -0.31 -5.12 -5.27
C ARG A 254 -0.76 -6.19 -6.25
N ILE A 255 0.05 -7.22 -6.41
CA ILE A 255 -0.25 -8.39 -7.23
C ILE A 255 -0.70 -9.52 -6.31
N ALA A 256 -1.93 -9.98 -6.48
CA ALA A 256 -2.47 -11.08 -5.70
C ALA A 256 -1.99 -12.45 -6.22
N ASN A 257 -2.11 -13.51 -5.38
CA ASN A 257 -1.72 -14.88 -5.74
C ASN A 257 -2.46 -15.42 -6.98
N ASP A 258 -3.66 -14.91 -7.27
CA ASP A 258 -4.43 -15.24 -8.48
C ASP A 258 -4.00 -14.41 -9.72
N GLY A 259 -2.95 -13.63 -9.60
CA GLY A 259 -2.37 -12.82 -10.66
C GLY A 259 -3.09 -11.51 -10.94
N LYS A 260 -4.14 -11.16 -10.20
CA LYS A 260 -4.81 -9.87 -10.34
C LYS A 260 -3.99 -8.74 -9.72
N VAL A 261 -4.04 -7.57 -10.35
CA VAL A 261 -3.33 -6.36 -9.94
C VAL A 261 -4.33 -5.40 -9.30
N TYR A 262 -4.16 -5.11 -8.02
CA TYR A 262 -4.96 -4.17 -7.25
C TYR A 262 -4.27 -2.81 -7.22
N VAL A 263 -5.00 -1.77 -7.60
CA VAL A 263 -4.47 -0.40 -7.78
C VAL A 263 -5.29 0.57 -6.93
N CYS A 264 -4.64 1.24 -5.97
CA CYS A 264 -5.28 2.28 -5.16
C CYS A 264 -5.32 3.60 -5.92
N ASP A 265 -6.49 4.05 -6.30
CA ASP A 265 -6.75 5.39 -6.82
C ASP A 265 -7.20 6.28 -5.65
N ARG A 266 -6.20 6.75 -4.89
CA ARG A 266 -6.34 7.29 -3.54
C ARG A 266 -7.31 8.46 -3.45
N LEU A 267 -7.20 9.45 -4.31
CA LEU A 267 -8.04 10.65 -4.26
C LEU A 267 -9.41 10.49 -4.93
N ASN A 268 -9.63 9.38 -5.64
CA ASN A 268 -10.95 8.95 -6.07
C ASN A 268 -11.57 7.91 -5.12
N ASN A 269 -10.93 7.63 -3.99
CA ASN A 269 -11.43 6.74 -2.93
C ASN A 269 -11.85 5.36 -3.44
N ARG A 270 -11.06 4.77 -4.37
CA ARG A 270 -11.38 3.47 -4.97
C ARG A 270 -10.15 2.59 -5.16
N ILE A 271 -10.40 1.28 -5.21
CA ILE A 271 -9.45 0.28 -5.71
C ILE A 271 -9.96 -0.17 -7.07
N GLN A 272 -9.12 -0.15 -8.09
CA GLN A 272 -9.39 -0.82 -9.36
C GLN A 272 -8.54 -2.08 -9.48
N VAL A 273 -9.15 -3.14 -9.99
CA VAL A 273 -8.53 -4.46 -10.17
C VAL A 273 -8.34 -4.72 -11.66
N PHE A 274 -7.17 -5.21 -12.04
CA PHE A 274 -6.78 -5.47 -13.42
C PHE A 274 -6.19 -6.87 -13.59
N GLN A 275 -6.18 -7.36 -14.82
CA GLN A 275 -5.23 -8.38 -15.24
C GLN A 275 -3.84 -7.76 -15.40
N LYS A 276 -2.79 -8.58 -15.47
CA LYS A 276 -1.39 -8.11 -15.63
C LYS A 276 -1.14 -7.35 -16.95
N ASP A 277 -1.98 -7.53 -17.94
CA ASP A 277 -1.92 -6.81 -19.23
C ASP A 277 -2.61 -5.44 -19.21
N GLY A 278 -3.25 -5.08 -18.08
CA GLY A 278 -4.01 -3.84 -17.93
C GLY A 278 -5.50 -3.96 -18.20
N THR A 279 -6.01 -5.15 -18.56
CA THR A 279 -7.45 -5.37 -18.74
C THR A 279 -8.19 -5.17 -17.42
N PHE A 280 -9.14 -4.25 -17.39
CA PHE A 280 -9.97 -3.94 -16.22
C PHE A 280 -10.86 -5.11 -15.82
N VAL A 281 -10.94 -5.39 -14.51
CA VAL A 281 -11.71 -6.51 -13.94
C VAL A 281 -12.83 -6.01 -13.03
N ALA A 282 -12.51 -5.17 -12.04
CA ALA A 282 -13.45 -4.73 -11.01
C ALA A 282 -13.06 -3.39 -10.40
N GLU A 283 -14.02 -2.75 -9.73
CA GLU A 283 -13.84 -1.54 -8.95
C GLU A 283 -14.53 -1.66 -7.60
N TYR A 284 -13.86 -1.21 -6.54
CA TYR A 284 -14.40 -1.11 -5.19
C TYR A 284 -14.21 0.32 -4.68
N VAL A 285 -15.30 0.95 -4.25
CA VAL A 285 -15.31 2.33 -3.75
C VAL A 285 -15.49 2.33 -2.23
N TYR A 286 -14.64 3.08 -1.53
CA TYR A 286 -14.68 3.20 -0.07
C TYR A 286 -14.76 4.66 0.33
N GLU A 287 -15.74 5.01 1.20
CA GLU A 287 -15.88 6.36 1.74
C GLU A 287 -15.74 7.47 0.67
N PRO A 288 -16.54 7.47 -0.40
CA PRO A 288 -16.30 8.31 -1.58
C PRO A 288 -16.34 9.83 -1.28
N LYS A 289 -16.93 10.23 -0.15
CA LYS A 289 -16.99 11.63 0.28
C LYS A 289 -15.78 12.08 1.11
N THR A 290 -14.85 11.18 1.42
CA THR A 290 -13.65 11.51 2.20
C THR A 290 -12.81 12.55 1.47
N GLY A 291 -12.57 13.67 2.13
CA GLY A 291 -11.67 14.73 1.67
C GLY A 291 -10.19 14.46 2.00
N GLY A 292 -9.38 15.51 2.05
CA GLY A 292 -7.98 15.47 2.51
C GLY A 292 -7.14 14.39 1.83
N SER A 293 -6.63 13.46 2.61
CA SER A 293 -5.74 12.38 2.13
C SER A 293 -6.46 11.28 1.35
N GLY A 294 -7.81 11.25 1.29
CA GLY A 294 -8.56 10.16 0.68
C GLY A 294 -8.66 8.93 1.60
N ALA A 295 -9.54 7.99 1.23
CA ALA A 295 -9.84 6.81 2.03
C ALA A 295 -9.09 5.54 1.58
N VAL A 296 -8.37 5.57 0.45
CA VAL A 296 -7.73 4.40 -0.15
C VAL A 296 -6.23 4.63 -0.29
N GLY A 297 -5.50 4.50 0.82
CA GLY A 297 -4.07 4.76 0.86
C GLY A 297 -3.22 3.59 0.35
N ASN A 298 -3.39 2.42 0.94
CA ASN A 298 -2.59 1.24 0.64
C ASN A 298 -3.40 -0.01 0.95
N VAL A 299 -3.11 -1.12 0.28
CA VAL A 299 -3.65 -2.44 0.61
C VAL A 299 -2.53 -3.46 0.79
N SER A 300 -2.75 -4.42 1.70
CA SER A 300 -1.94 -5.62 1.84
C SER A 300 -2.85 -6.84 1.98
N PHE A 301 -2.40 -8.00 1.51
CA PHE A 301 -3.22 -9.21 1.50
C PHE A 301 -2.95 -10.10 2.71
N TRP A 302 -4.03 -10.69 3.22
CA TRP A 302 -3.96 -11.73 4.23
C TRP A 302 -3.08 -12.88 3.75
N PRO A 303 -2.20 -13.43 4.58
CA PRO A 303 -1.15 -14.34 4.13
C PRO A 303 -1.59 -15.80 3.90
N ASP A 304 -2.90 -16.08 3.87
CA ASP A 304 -3.39 -17.38 3.42
C ASP A 304 -3.26 -17.52 1.88
N ARG A 305 -3.42 -18.75 1.39
CA ARG A 305 -3.28 -19.05 -0.04
C ARG A 305 -4.28 -18.28 -0.91
N GLU A 306 -5.52 -18.18 -0.46
CA GLU A 306 -6.63 -17.51 -1.14
C GLU A 306 -6.59 -16.00 -0.94
N GLN A 307 -5.78 -15.53 0.01
CA GLN A 307 -5.76 -14.13 0.42
C GLN A 307 -7.17 -13.63 0.77
N THR A 308 -7.81 -14.40 1.67
CA THR A 308 -9.23 -14.26 2.05
C THR A 308 -9.59 -12.83 2.42
N PHE A 309 -8.70 -12.17 3.18
CA PHE A 309 -8.86 -10.76 3.55
C PHE A 309 -7.81 -9.88 2.88
N MET A 310 -8.09 -8.59 2.85
CA MET A 310 -7.09 -7.55 2.67
C MET A 310 -7.28 -6.46 3.72
N VAL A 311 -6.19 -5.87 4.16
CA VAL A 311 -6.24 -4.65 4.96
C VAL A 311 -6.16 -3.45 4.03
N LEU A 312 -7.03 -2.46 4.25
CA LEU A 312 -6.98 -1.16 3.60
C LEU A 312 -6.60 -0.11 4.64
N ASN A 313 -5.57 0.65 4.34
CA ASN A 313 -5.26 1.87 5.05
C ASN A 313 -6.16 3.01 4.57
N ASP A 314 -6.96 3.57 5.47
CA ASP A 314 -7.79 4.75 5.24
C ASP A 314 -7.17 5.98 5.93
N PRO A 315 -6.26 6.72 5.26
CA PRO A 315 -5.56 7.83 5.88
C PRO A 315 -6.41 9.09 6.05
N GLY A 316 -7.54 9.18 5.36
CA GLY A 316 -8.45 10.31 5.47
C GLY A 316 -9.34 10.23 6.70
N ASN A 317 -9.65 9.02 7.17
CA ASN A 317 -10.47 8.76 8.36
C ASN A 317 -9.66 8.15 9.51
N PHE A 318 -8.34 7.97 9.34
CA PHE A 318 -7.44 7.39 10.35
C PHE A 318 -7.88 5.98 10.78
N ASN A 319 -8.27 5.14 9.81
CA ASN A 319 -8.77 3.80 10.07
C ASN A 319 -7.92 2.72 9.40
N THR A 320 -7.99 1.54 10.01
CA THR A 320 -7.68 0.25 9.42
C THR A 320 -9.00 -0.40 9.03
N VAL A 321 -9.13 -0.84 7.79
CA VAL A 321 -10.33 -1.49 7.27
C VAL A 321 -10.00 -2.91 6.85
N ILE A 322 -10.71 -3.90 7.39
CA ILE A 322 -10.60 -5.30 6.95
C ILE A 322 -11.68 -5.56 5.90
N ILE A 323 -11.24 -6.04 4.76
CA ILE A 323 -12.06 -6.23 3.56
C ILE A 323 -12.00 -7.71 3.17
N ARG A 324 -13.13 -8.29 2.78
CA ARG A 324 -13.15 -9.57 2.09
C ARG A 324 -12.68 -9.38 0.65
N ARG A 325 -11.55 -10.00 0.28
CA ARG A 325 -10.94 -9.78 -1.03
C ARG A 325 -11.81 -10.23 -2.20
N ALA A 326 -12.59 -11.29 -2.03
CA ALA A 326 -13.37 -11.88 -3.11
C ALA A 326 -14.40 -10.94 -3.76
N ASP A 327 -14.97 -10.01 -2.98
CA ASP A 327 -16.03 -9.10 -3.43
C ASP A 327 -15.82 -7.63 -3.02
N GLY A 328 -14.70 -7.34 -2.35
CA GLY A 328 -14.39 -5.99 -1.88
C GLY A 328 -15.26 -5.51 -0.71
N LYS A 329 -15.99 -6.42 -0.04
CA LYS A 329 -16.88 -6.05 1.07
C LYS A 329 -16.09 -5.68 2.32
N GLU A 330 -16.36 -4.51 2.87
CA GLU A 330 -15.89 -4.14 4.20
C GLU A 330 -16.51 -5.05 5.28
N LEU A 331 -15.67 -5.62 6.13
CA LEU A 331 -16.06 -6.53 7.20
C LEU A 331 -15.93 -5.88 8.58
N SER A 332 -14.87 -5.09 8.80
CA SER A 332 -14.66 -4.34 10.03
C SER A 332 -13.81 -3.11 9.78
N ARG A 333 -13.92 -2.15 10.68
CA ARG A 333 -13.18 -0.89 10.66
C ARG A 333 -12.80 -0.52 12.10
N PHE A 334 -11.55 -0.12 12.32
CA PHE A 334 -11.07 0.32 13.62
C PHE A 334 -9.95 1.35 13.48
N GLY A 335 -9.59 1.98 14.61
CA GLY A 335 -8.62 3.08 14.67
C GLY A 335 -9.29 4.44 14.66
N HIS A 336 -8.55 5.46 15.07
CA HIS A 336 -8.99 6.86 15.10
C HIS A 336 -7.77 7.78 15.14
N PHE A 337 -8.00 9.07 14.88
CA PHE A 337 -6.97 10.10 15.00
C PHE A 337 -6.47 10.24 16.45
N GLY A 338 -5.16 10.33 16.60
CA GLY A 338 -4.49 10.63 17.84
C GLY A 338 -2.98 10.43 17.76
N THR A 339 -2.26 10.73 18.85
CA THR A 339 -0.80 10.64 18.92
C THR A 339 -0.29 9.57 19.88
N TRP A 340 -1.20 8.98 20.68
CA TRP A 340 -0.84 7.92 21.61
C TRP A 340 -0.65 6.58 20.92
N ALA A 341 0.00 5.67 21.59
CA ALA A 341 0.18 4.30 21.11
C ALA A 341 -1.19 3.61 20.90
N GLY A 342 -1.40 3.02 19.73
CA GLY A 342 -2.69 2.44 19.31
C GLY A 342 -3.63 3.40 18.57
N GLU A 343 -3.33 4.70 18.56
CA GLU A 343 -4.00 5.71 17.74
C GLU A 343 -3.21 5.99 16.47
N TYR A 344 -3.80 6.65 15.48
CA TYR A 344 -3.15 7.02 14.23
C TYR A 344 -3.01 8.54 14.10
N HIS A 345 -1.77 9.02 13.99
CA HIS A 345 -1.49 10.42 13.68
C HIS A 345 -1.56 10.69 12.17
N ARG A 346 -0.88 9.85 11.40
CA ARG A 346 -0.87 9.88 9.93
C ARG A 346 -0.49 8.49 9.45
N ASN A 347 -1.46 7.57 9.46
CA ASN A 347 -1.26 6.23 8.95
C ASN A 347 -1.02 6.27 7.43
N HIS A 348 0.09 5.66 6.99
CA HIS A 348 0.55 5.77 5.60
C HIS A 348 0.53 4.45 4.87
N GLN A 349 1.14 3.40 5.43
CA GLN A 349 1.13 2.05 4.88
C GLN A 349 0.81 1.02 5.96
N MET A 350 0.21 -0.08 5.54
CA MET A 350 -0.09 -1.24 6.39
C MET A 350 0.34 -2.51 5.67
N GLU A 351 0.97 -3.42 6.42
CA GLU A 351 1.43 -4.71 5.92
C GLU A 351 1.08 -5.82 6.89
N PHE A 352 0.67 -6.98 6.37
CA PHE A 352 0.54 -8.20 7.14
C PHE A 352 1.89 -8.93 7.28
N ASP A 353 2.12 -9.55 8.44
CA ASP A 353 3.10 -10.64 8.53
C ASP A 353 2.42 -11.98 8.27
N ARG A 354 3.20 -13.06 8.20
CA ARG A 354 2.70 -14.42 7.93
C ARG A 354 1.81 -15.00 9.04
N GLU A 355 1.79 -14.36 10.21
CA GLU A 355 0.93 -14.73 11.33
C GLU A 355 -0.39 -13.96 11.32
N GLY A 356 -0.55 -13.02 10.38
CA GLY A 356 -1.72 -12.17 10.25
C GLY A 356 -1.68 -10.93 11.13
N ASN A 357 -0.55 -10.61 11.79
CA ASN A 357 -0.41 -9.33 12.47
C ASN A 357 -0.26 -8.19 11.46
N ILE A 358 -0.69 -6.98 11.83
CA ILE A 358 -0.57 -5.79 11.00
C ILE A 358 0.56 -4.90 11.52
N TYR A 359 1.41 -4.43 10.60
CA TYR A 359 2.30 -3.31 10.86
C TYR A 359 1.75 -2.07 10.15
N THR A 360 1.77 -0.94 10.85
CA THR A 360 1.33 0.34 10.29
C THR A 360 2.43 1.38 10.46
N SER A 361 2.75 2.09 9.38
CA SER A 361 3.66 3.23 9.41
C SER A 361 2.89 4.53 9.62
N GLU A 362 3.51 5.42 10.38
CA GLU A 362 3.07 6.79 10.62
C GLU A 362 4.22 7.75 10.36
N ASP A 363 4.07 9.03 10.68
CA ASP A 363 5.13 10.02 10.39
C ASP A 363 6.49 9.62 10.95
N PHE A 364 6.57 9.23 12.23
CA PHE A 364 7.86 9.00 12.92
C PHE A 364 7.88 7.70 13.72
N ARG A 365 6.93 6.81 13.48
CA ARG A 365 6.87 5.50 14.16
C ARG A 365 6.25 4.43 13.28
N VAL A 366 6.56 3.19 13.59
CA VAL A 366 5.83 2.01 13.14
C VAL A 366 5.19 1.36 14.34
N GLN A 367 3.95 0.94 14.23
CA GLN A 367 3.25 0.18 15.24
C GLN A 367 2.97 -1.24 14.74
N LYS A 368 3.01 -2.23 15.64
CA LYS A 368 2.57 -3.60 15.40
C LYS A 368 1.25 -3.85 16.10
N LEU A 369 0.27 -4.39 15.37
CA LEU A 369 -1.02 -4.81 15.90
C LEU A 369 -1.09 -6.33 15.84
N LYS A 370 -1.24 -6.97 17.01
CA LYS A 370 -1.36 -8.43 17.13
C LYS A 370 -2.79 -8.88 16.99
N ILE A 371 -2.98 -9.97 16.27
CA ILE A 371 -4.26 -10.67 16.22
C ILE A 371 -4.57 -11.35 17.55
N VAL A 372 -5.83 -11.24 18.05
CA VAL A 372 -6.20 -11.71 19.38
C VAL A 372 -7.33 -12.72 19.43
N ASN A 373 -8.15 -12.82 18.39
CA ASN A 373 -9.32 -13.69 18.42
C ASN A 373 -9.12 -15.09 17.81
N GLY A 374 -7.85 -15.48 17.57
CA GLY A 374 -7.48 -16.81 17.10
C GLY A 374 -7.84 -17.12 15.65
N VAL A 375 -8.18 -16.12 14.84
CA VAL A 375 -8.21 -16.26 13.37
C VAL A 375 -6.78 -16.44 12.90
N LYS A 376 -6.52 -17.41 12.04
CA LYS A 376 -5.17 -17.68 11.51
C LYS A 376 -5.22 -17.72 9.99
N PRO A 377 -4.13 -17.29 9.34
CA PRO A 377 -3.94 -17.47 7.90
C PRO A 377 -3.88 -18.90 7.46
#